data_1f17b7fb36490c7f4a6a993ce4a0cab4
#
_entry.id   1f17b7fb36490c7f4a6a993ce4a0cab4
#
_cell.length_a   1.000
_cell.length_b   1.000
_cell.length_c   1.000
_cell.angle_alpha   90.00
_cell.angle_beta   90.00
_cell.angle_gamma   90.00
#
_symmetry.space_group_name_H-M   'P 1'
#
loop_
_entity.id
_entity.type
_entity.pdbx_description
1 polymer ?
#
loop_
_entity_poly.entity_id
_entity_poly.type
_entity_poly.pdbx_seq_one_letter_code
_entity_poly.pdbx_strand_id
1 'polypeptide(L)'
;MNALTRPLVALIIALAPLLLASAQSDKEREATYADCVERYFDYYEAGRPDSAELMLRQALELNPEAEGNFLLLGNLAELVVARGDSTEAVDLLSQAVNRQPAIPELRERRADLLMGIGRVETALADYDELVSKFPNSEICRYKRVLAYEQMGLWGAAEGDLRKILAHNADAYLPRVKMAEVYEKQGRLVEAEKLLSYLIEQQPAMAPAYRARARLLMRQGRKSDALADVREIIRRSGDRVDAEEYLLRAEIWLLYGEEKEAEDDLRRATEAGATPAVVTQAREEVRQIKQSLP
;
A
#
# COMPACT_ATOMS: atom_id res chain seq x y z
N MET A 1 0.87 13.92 -7.56
CA MET A 1 2.10 13.42 -8.20
C MET A 1 2.93 12.77 -7.12
N ASN A 2 2.90 11.42 -7.08
CA ASN A 2 3.55 10.67 -6.01
C ASN A 2 5.07 10.77 -6.10
N ALA A 3 5.73 10.90 -4.95
CA ALA A 3 7.19 11.03 -4.82
C ALA A 3 7.98 9.81 -5.36
N LEU A 4 7.30 8.69 -5.66
CA LEU A 4 7.89 7.45 -6.18
C LEU A 4 8.11 7.46 -7.71
N THR A 5 7.45 8.34 -8.47
CA THR A 5 7.60 8.42 -9.94
C THR A 5 8.84 9.23 -10.37
N ARG A 6 9.29 10.17 -9.53
CA ARG A 6 10.44 11.01 -9.83
C ARG A 6 11.79 10.28 -10.03
N PRO A 7 12.17 9.24 -9.26
CA PRO A 7 13.47 8.60 -9.45
C PRO A 7 13.57 7.78 -10.74
N LEU A 8 12.49 7.14 -11.22
CA LEU A 8 12.52 6.40 -12.48
C LEU A 8 12.58 7.32 -13.70
N VAL A 9 11.84 8.44 -13.66
CA VAL A 9 11.92 9.49 -14.69
C VAL A 9 13.32 10.12 -14.72
N ALA A 10 13.91 10.42 -13.56
CA ALA A 10 15.28 10.94 -13.46
C ALA A 10 16.33 9.93 -13.95
N LEU A 11 16.14 8.64 -13.71
CA LEU A 11 17.01 7.57 -14.17
C LEU A 11 16.97 7.44 -15.70
N ILE A 12 15.79 7.60 -16.32
CA ILE A 12 15.63 7.60 -17.79
C ILE A 12 16.35 8.79 -18.41
N ILE A 13 16.24 9.97 -17.84
CA ILE A 13 16.94 11.18 -18.34
C ILE A 13 18.46 11.00 -18.22
N ALA A 14 18.95 10.35 -17.15
CA ALA A 14 20.38 10.09 -16.97
C ALA A 14 20.93 9.00 -17.91
N LEU A 15 20.09 8.05 -18.35
CA LEU A 15 20.46 6.94 -19.24
C LEU A 15 20.12 7.21 -20.71
N ALA A 16 19.39 8.27 -21.04
CA ALA A 16 19.08 8.65 -22.43
C ALA A 16 20.32 8.72 -23.33
N PRO A 17 21.48 9.22 -22.89
CA PRO A 17 22.70 9.20 -23.68
C PRO A 17 23.27 7.79 -23.94
N LEU A 18 23.04 6.84 -23.00
CA LEU A 18 23.49 5.44 -23.15
C LEU A 18 22.61 4.66 -24.14
N LEU A 19 21.34 5.01 -24.24
CA LEU A 19 20.40 4.44 -25.22
C LEU A 19 20.74 4.85 -26.66
N LEU A 20 21.45 5.96 -26.84
CA LEU A 20 21.88 6.50 -28.14
C LEU A 20 23.19 5.93 -28.66
N ALA A 21 23.95 5.18 -27.85
CA ALA A 21 25.33 4.81 -28.14
C ALA A 21 25.53 3.43 -28.80
N SER A 22 24.51 2.60 -28.91
CA SER A 22 24.68 1.23 -29.42
C SER A 22 23.91 0.99 -30.71
N ALA A 23 24.36 1.39 -31.86
CA ALA A 23 24.28 0.69 -33.15
C ALA A 23 24.38 1.62 -34.37
N GLN A 24 25.33 1.32 -35.25
CA GLN A 24 25.55 2.07 -36.49
C GLN A 24 24.80 1.52 -37.71
N SER A 25 23.89 0.56 -37.59
CA SER A 25 23.26 -0.11 -38.72
C SER A 25 21.76 0.18 -38.97
N ASP A 26 21.06 0.89 -38.04
CA ASP A 26 19.62 1.17 -38.18
C ASP A 26 19.27 2.64 -37.79
N LYS A 27 19.97 3.60 -38.32
CA LYS A 27 19.79 5.02 -37.96
C LYS A 27 18.33 5.54 -38.08
N GLU A 28 17.57 5.06 -39.05
CA GLU A 28 16.16 5.48 -39.20
C GLU A 28 15.24 4.84 -38.16
N ARG A 29 15.44 3.56 -37.81
CA ARG A 29 14.67 2.87 -36.75
C ARG A 29 15.03 3.40 -35.35
N GLU A 30 16.30 3.66 -35.12
CA GLU A 30 16.75 4.26 -33.86
C GLU A 30 16.22 5.70 -33.69
N ALA A 31 16.24 6.50 -34.75
CA ALA A 31 15.66 7.85 -34.72
C ALA A 31 14.15 7.82 -34.42
N THR A 32 13.43 6.85 -34.96
CA THR A 32 11.98 6.69 -34.73
C THR A 32 11.68 6.19 -33.29
N TYR A 33 12.51 5.27 -32.77
CA TYR A 33 12.42 4.82 -31.38
C TYR A 33 12.67 5.98 -30.41
N ALA A 34 13.75 6.74 -30.64
CA ALA A 34 14.09 7.90 -29.81
C ALA A 34 13.01 9.00 -29.87
N ASP A 35 12.43 9.27 -31.05
CA ASP A 35 11.33 10.20 -31.21
C ASP A 35 10.07 9.76 -30.42
N CYS A 36 9.75 8.47 -30.44
CA CYS A 36 8.64 7.96 -29.62
C CYS A 36 8.90 8.13 -28.12
N VAL A 37 10.13 7.87 -27.67
CA VAL A 37 10.51 8.06 -26.26
C VAL A 37 10.46 9.55 -25.87
N GLU A 38 10.95 10.46 -26.71
CA GLU A 38 10.88 11.91 -26.48
C GLU A 38 9.42 12.40 -26.40
N ARG A 39 8.59 12.01 -27.36
CA ARG A 39 7.15 12.36 -27.37
C ARG A 39 6.39 11.76 -26.19
N TYR A 40 6.78 10.60 -25.70
CA TYR A 40 6.22 10.06 -24.46
C TYR A 40 6.38 11.07 -23.31
N PHE A 41 7.58 11.63 -23.10
CA PHE A 41 7.81 12.60 -22.06
C PHE A 41 6.98 13.88 -22.25
N ASP A 42 6.93 14.40 -23.48
CA ASP A 42 6.13 15.58 -23.80
C ASP A 42 4.65 15.37 -23.47
N TYR A 43 4.09 14.22 -23.86
CA TYR A 43 2.68 13.90 -23.58
C TYR A 43 2.43 13.63 -22.10
N TYR A 44 3.36 13.01 -21.41
CA TYR A 44 3.26 12.74 -19.98
C TYR A 44 3.26 14.06 -19.17
N GLU A 45 4.17 14.98 -19.47
CA GLU A 45 4.22 16.30 -18.86
C GLU A 45 3.00 17.18 -19.19
N ALA A 46 2.47 17.02 -20.40
CA ALA A 46 1.24 17.68 -20.83
C ALA A 46 -0.06 17.08 -20.23
N GLY A 47 0.04 16.02 -19.40
CA GLY A 47 -1.11 15.35 -18.81
C GLY A 47 -1.99 14.60 -19.82
N ARG A 48 -1.40 14.06 -20.89
CA ARG A 48 -2.07 13.32 -21.97
C ARG A 48 -1.73 11.83 -21.91
N PRO A 49 -2.29 11.06 -20.94
CA PRO A 49 -1.89 9.68 -20.67
C PRO A 49 -2.10 8.75 -21.87
N ASP A 50 -3.20 8.89 -22.61
CA ASP A 50 -3.48 8.03 -23.78
C ASP A 50 -2.42 8.21 -24.88
N SER A 51 -2.00 9.46 -25.13
CA SER A 51 -0.95 9.75 -26.11
C SER A 51 0.42 9.26 -25.63
N ALA A 52 0.70 9.38 -24.34
CA ALA A 52 1.92 8.88 -23.72
C ALA A 52 1.99 7.34 -23.80
N GLU A 53 0.89 6.65 -23.50
CA GLU A 53 0.78 5.19 -23.64
C GLU A 53 1.05 4.74 -25.07
N LEU A 54 0.43 5.41 -26.07
CA LEU A 54 0.63 5.09 -27.48
C LEU A 54 2.11 5.18 -27.88
N MET A 55 2.81 6.22 -27.43
CA MET A 55 4.24 6.40 -27.75
C MET A 55 5.10 5.32 -27.12
N LEU A 56 4.84 4.91 -25.89
CA LEU A 56 5.57 3.81 -25.24
C LEU A 56 5.37 2.48 -25.98
N ARG A 57 4.14 2.18 -26.39
CA ARG A 57 3.84 0.96 -27.15
C ARG A 57 4.54 0.95 -28.50
N GLN A 58 4.51 2.07 -29.22
CA GLN A 58 5.23 2.23 -30.48
C GLN A 58 6.75 2.08 -30.33
N ALA A 59 7.33 2.68 -29.28
CA ALA A 59 8.75 2.51 -29.02
C ALA A 59 9.11 1.03 -28.78
N LEU A 60 8.34 0.32 -27.95
CA LEU A 60 8.55 -1.11 -27.65
C LEU A 60 8.40 -2.00 -28.89
N GLU A 61 7.51 -1.65 -29.84
CA GLU A 61 7.35 -2.37 -31.12
C GLU A 61 8.50 -2.09 -32.08
N LEU A 62 9.00 -0.86 -32.15
CA LEU A 62 10.07 -0.45 -33.05
C LEU A 62 11.42 -1.07 -32.70
N ASN A 63 11.73 -1.17 -31.40
CA ASN A 63 12.95 -1.80 -30.94
C ASN A 63 12.68 -2.68 -29.68
N PRO A 64 12.15 -3.90 -29.87
CA PRO A 64 11.80 -4.79 -28.76
C PRO A 64 12.97 -5.16 -27.86
N GLU A 65 14.18 -5.18 -28.39
CA GLU A 65 15.40 -5.64 -27.69
C GLU A 65 16.25 -4.49 -27.12
N ALA A 66 15.76 -3.24 -27.17
CA ALA A 66 16.50 -2.13 -26.58
C ALA A 66 16.74 -2.34 -25.08
N GLU A 67 17.97 -2.15 -24.63
CA GLU A 67 18.39 -2.36 -23.22
C GLU A 67 17.56 -1.53 -22.23
N GLY A 68 17.09 -0.33 -22.65
CA GLY A 68 16.27 0.57 -21.83
C GLY A 68 14.80 0.19 -21.71
N ASN A 69 14.33 -0.82 -22.44
CA ASN A 69 12.91 -1.16 -22.49
C ASN A 69 12.30 -1.57 -21.14
N PHE A 70 13.12 -2.02 -20.17
CA PHE A 70 12.63 -2.27 -18.81
C PHE A 70 12.04 -1.01 -18.16
N LEU A 71 12.60 0.18 -18.46
CA LEU A 71 12.09 1.46 -17.99
C LEU A 71 10.77 1.83 -18.68
N LEU A 72 10.71 1.65 -20.01
CA LEU A 72 9.51 1.92 -20.79
C LEU A 72 8.35 1.00 -20.36
N LEU A 73 8.63 -0.28 -20.13
CA LEU A 73 7.67 -1.24 -19.58
C LEU A 73 7.17 -0.83 -18.19
N GLY A 74 8.07 -0.36 -17.30
CA GLY A 74 7.72 0.14 -15.99
C GLY A 74 6.82 1.37 -16.04
N ASN A 75 7.09 2.31 -16.95
CA ASN A 75 6.28 3.52 -17.13
C ASN A 75 4.93 3.20 -17.82
N LEU A 76 4.93 2.28 -18.78
CA LEU A 76 3.71 1.82 -19.41
C LEU A 76 2.79 1.15 -18.39
N ALA A 77 3.34 0.35 -17.48
CA ALA A 77 2.58 -0.26 -16.40
C ALA A 77 1.88 0.78 -15.51
N GLU A 78 2.52 1.93 -15.22
CA GLU A 78 1.88 3.02 -14.46
C GLU A 78 0.66 3.61 -15.19
N LEU A 79 0.80 3.87 -16.49
CA LEU A 79 -0.31 4.41 -17.29
C LEU A 79 -1.46 3.41 -17.37
N VAL A 80 -1.14 2.13 -17.51
CA VAL A 80 -2.11 1.03 -17.58
C VAL A 80 -2.84 0.86 -16.23
N VAL A 81 -2.13 0.98 -15.09
CA VAL A 81 -2.75 1.01 -13.75
C VAL A 81 -3.72 2.19 -13.63
N ALA A 82 -3.33 3.37 -14.10
CA ALA A 82 -4.18 4.55 -14.05
C ALA A 82 -5.47 4.39 -14.89
N ARG A 83 -5.41 3.60 -15.96
CA ARG A 83 -6.57 3.21 -16.77
C ARG A 83 -7.44 2.12 -16.12
N GLY A 84 -6.95 1.44 -15.08
CA GLY A 84 -7.65 0.40 -14.33
C GLY A 84 -7.33 -1.04 -14.73
N ASP A 85 -6.37 -1.27 -15.66
CA ASP A 85 -5.96 -2.61 -16.05
C ASP A 85 -4.75 -3.10 -15.27
N SER A 86 -5.00 -3.51 -14.04
CA SER A 86 -3.96 -4.03 -13.14
C SER A 86 -3.35 -5.35 -13.64
N THR A 87 -4.08 -6.13 -14.44
CA THR A 87 -3.57 -7.41 -14.97
C THR A 87 -2.50 -7.18 -16.02
N GLU A 88 -2.77 -6.34 -17.01
CA GLU A 88 -1.79 -5.96 -18.02
C GLU A 88 -0.55 -5.30 -17.36
N ALA A 89 -0.77 -4.46 -16.37
CA ALA A 89 0.33 -3.81 -15.65
C ALA A 89 1.27 -4.81 -14.95
N VAL A 90 0.73 -5.88 -14.34
CA VAL A 90 1.53 -6.98 -13.76
C VAL A 90 2.36 -7.68 -14.84
N ASP A 91 1.80 -7.92 -16.01
CA ASP A 91 2.51 -8.57 -17.12
C ASP A 91 3.65 -7.69 -17.64
N LEU A 92 3.43 -6.39 -17.78
CA LEU A 92 4.44 -5.41 -18.17
C LEU A 92 5.57 -5.33 -17.14
N LEU A 93 5.24 -5.25 -15.84
CA LEU A 93 6.25 -5.26 -14.78
C LEU A 93 7.00 -6.59 -14.70
N SER A 94 6.34 -7.71 -15.03
CA SER A 94 7.02 -9.01 -15.08
C SER A 94 8.04 -9.06 -16.21
N GLN A 95 7.72 -8.52 -17.37
CA GLN A 95 8.68 -8.37 -18.46
C GLN A 95 9.85 -7.45 -18.06
N ALA A 96 9.56 -6.31 -17.40
CA ALA A 96 10.58 -5.38 -16.93
C ALA A 96 11.53 -6.03 -15.91
N VAL A 97 11.00 -6.76 -14.92
CA VAL A 97 11.78 -7.51 -13.91
C VAL A 97 12.64 -8.60 -14.56
N ASN A 98 12.11 -9.32 -15.56
CA ASN A 98 12.86 -10.36 -16.27
C ASN A 98 14.02 -9.79 -17.10
N ARG A 99 13.84 -8.62 -17.71
CA ARG A 99 14.89 -7.93 -18.47
C ARG A 99 15.97 -7.34 -17.54
N GLN A 100 15.57 -6.80 -16.39
CA GLN A 100 16.49 -6.16 -15.46
C GLN A 100 16.17 -6.55 -14.00
N PRO A 101 16.53 -7.77 -13.58
CA PRO A 101 16.23 -8.29 -12.23
C PRO A 101 17.03 -7.59 -11.12
N ALA A 102 18.06 -6.81 -11.49
CA ALA A 102 18.89 -6.07 -10.54
C ALA A 102 18.18 -4.83 -9.96
N ILE A 103 17.13 -4.32 -10.62
CA ILE A 103 16.40 -3.12 -10.19
C ILE A 103 15.29 -3.51 -9.20
N PRO A 104 15.47 -3.22 -7.89
CA PRO A 104 14.52 -3.62 -6.86
C PRO A 104 13.18 -2.89 -6.99
N GLU A 105 13.18 -1.66 -7.48
CA GLU A 105 11.98 -0.83 -7.63
C GLU A 105 10.94 -1.45 -8.57
N LEU A 106 11.37 -2.11 -9.64
CA LEU A 106 10.47 -2.81 -10.56
C LEU A 106 9.77 -3.99 -9.87
N ARG A 107 10.54 -4.76 -9.08
CA ARG A 107 10.04 -5.88 -8.32
C ARG A 107 9.09 -5.41 -7.20
N GLU A 108 9.46 -4.34 -6.49
CA GLU A 108 8.63 -3.74 -5.45
C GLU A 108 7.28 -3.29 -6.01
N ARG A 109 7.28 -2.58 -7.15
CA ARG A 109 6.06 -2.13 -7.81
C ARG A 109 5.18 -3.30 -8.26
N ARG A 110 5.79 -4.37 -8.79
CA ARG A 110 5.04 -5.59 -9.16
C ARG A 110 4.40 -6.23 -7.93
N ALA A 111 5.15 -6.37 -6.84
CA ALA A 111 4.64 -6.94 -5.60
C ALA A 111 3.49 -6.13 -5.01
N ASP A 112 3.62 -4.79 -4.97
CA ASP A 112 2.57 -3.90 -4.48
C ASP A 112 1.29 -4.02 -5.33
N LEU A 113 1.43 -4.12 -6.64
CA LEU A 113 0.29 -4.30 -7.55
C LEU A 113 -0.35 -5.68 -7.39
N LEU A 114 0.46 -6.73 -7.26
CA LEU A 114 -0.01 -8.09 -6.99
C LEU A 114 -0.78 -8.18 -5.67
N MET A 115 -0.33 -7.48 -4.63
CA MET A 115 -1.06 -7.33 -3.37
C MET A 115 -2.42 -6.68 -3.58
N GLY A 116 -2.46 -5.60 -4.36
CA GLY A 116 -3.69 -4.85 -4.66
C GLY A 116 -4.75 -5.66 -5.39
N ILE A 117 -4.34 -6.63 -6.23
CA ILE A 117 -5.26 -7.53 -6.96
C ILE A 117 -5.47 -8.89 -6.28
N GLY A 118 -4.98 -9.05 -5.04
CA GLY A 118 -5.18 -10.26 -4.23
C GLY A 118 -4.29 -11.46 -4.61
N ARG A 119 -3.26 -11.27 -5.47
CA ARG A 119 -2.30 -12.34 -5.83
C ARG A 119 -1.15 -12.39 -4.82
N VAL A 120 -1.50 -12.62 -3.57
CA VAL A 120 -0.62 -12.42 -2.41
C VAL A 120 0.58 -13.37 -2.41
N GLU A 121 0.41 -14.63 -2.80
CA GLU A 121 1.49 -15.62 -2.86
C GLU A 121 2.59 -15.20 -3.84
N THR A 122 2.19 -14.64 -4.99
CA THR A 122 3.15 -14.15 -5.99
C THR A 122 3.85 -12.89 -5.50
N ALA A 123 3.12 -11.99 -4.83
CA ALA A 123 3.69 -10.80 -4.20
C ALA A 123 4.70 -11.15 -3.10
N LEU A 124 4.38 -12.17 -2.28
CA LEU A 124 5.26 -12.64 -1.22
C LEU A 124 6.60 -13.13 -1.77
N ALA A 125 6.63 -13.84 -2.89
CA ALA A 125 7.87 -14.28 -3.53
C ALA A 125 8.76 -13.08 -3.94
N ASP A 126 8.15 -11.99 -4.42
CA ASP A 126 8.87 -10.75 -4.73
C ASP A 126 9.41 -10.07 -3.48
N TYR A 127 8.62 -9.98 -2.40
CA TYR A 127 9.09 -9.41 -1.13
C TYR A 127 10.16 -10.27 -0.48
N ASP A 128 10.13 -11.60 -0.61
CA ASP A 128 11.19 -12.50 -0.13
C ASP A 128 12.52 -12.19 -0.81
N GLU A 129 12.50 -12.00 -2.12
CA GLU A 129 13.70 -11.61 -2.88
C GLU A 129 14.22 -10.23 -2.46
N LEU A 130 13.31 -9.24 -2.27
CA LEU A 130 13.67 -7.91 -1.81
C LEU A 130 14.30 -7.95 -0.40
N VAL A 131 13.71 -8.68 0.54
CA VAL A 131 14.25 -8.82 1.90
C VAL A 131 15.56 -9.60 1.89
N SER A 132 15.74 -10.57 0.98
CA SER A 132 17.02 -11.27 0.81
C SER A 132 18.14 -10.33 0.36
N LYS A 133 17.84 -9.45 -0.61
CA LYS A 133 18.81 -8.45 -1.12
C LYS A 133 19.06 -7.31 -0.15
N PHE A 134 18.03 -6.88 0.57
CA PHE A 134 18.05 -5.75 1.49
C PHE A 134 17.62 -6.17 2.91
N PRO A 135 18.44 -7.00 3.59
CA PRO A 135 18.05 -7.61 4.87
C PRO A 135 17.82 -6.60 6.00
N ASN A 136 18.32 -5.38 5.88
CA ASN A 136 18.13 -4.31 6.87
C ASN A 136 17.05 -3.29 6.47
N SER A 137 16.38 -3.48 5.32
CA SER A 137 15.30 -2.60 4.90
C SER A 137 14.05 -2.84 5.73
N GLU A 138 13.71 -1.88 6.59
CA GLU A 138 12.46 -1.90 7.35
C GLU A 138 11.24 -1.88 6.43
N ILE A 139 11.32 -1.13 5.33
CA ILE A 139 10.23 -1.00 4.35
C ILE A 139 9.94 -2.34 3.68
N CYS A 140 10.97 -3.02 3.16
CA CYS A 140 10.77 -4.33 2.51
C CYS A 140 10.19 -5.36 3.48
N ARG A 141 10.68 -5.40 4.74
CA ARG A 141 10.13 -6.27 5.77
C ARG A 141 8.69 -5.91 6.12
N TYR A 142 8.39 -4.63 6.26
CA TYR A 142 7.03 -4.20 6.59
C TYR A 142 6.03 -4.55 5.49
N LYS A 143 6.40 -4.37 4.23
CA LYS A 143 5.58 -4.81 3.08
C LYS A 143 5.35 -6.33 3.10
N ARG A 144 6.39 -7.12 3.43
CA ARG A 144 6.25 -8.58 3.58
C ARG A 144 5.35 -8.95 4.76
N VAL A 145 5.39 -8.20 5.87
CA VAL A 145 4.42 -8.37 6.98
C VAL A 145 2.99 -8.23 6.49
N LEU A 146 2.69 -7.23 5.64
CA LEU A 146 1.34 -7.05 5.09
C LEU A 146 0.90 -8.23 4.23
N ALA A 147 1.83 -8.83 3.46
CA ALA A 147 1.56 -10.06 2.70
C ALA A 147 1.29 -11.25 3.64
N TYR A 148 2.11 -11.45 4.68
CA TYR A 148 1.89 -12.48 5.67
C TYR A 148 0.55 -12.34 6.39
N GLU A 149 0.12 -11.11 6.70
CA GLU A 149 -1.19 -10.84 7.31
C GLU A 149 -2.36 -11.28 6.41
N GLN A 150 -2.31 -10.95 5.12
CA GLN A 150 -3.36 -11.37 4.18
C GLN A 150 -3.43 -12.90 4.05
N MET A 151 -2.30 -13.60 4.23
CA MET A 151 -2.23 -15.04 4.21
C MET A 151 -2.51 -15.70 5.58
N GLY A 152 -2.72 -14.91 6.64
CA GLY A 152 -2.90 -15.43 8.00
C GLY A 152 -1.63 -16.04 8.62
N LEU A 153 -0.46 -15.73 8.07
CA LEU A 153 0.85 -16.26 8.51
C LEU A 153 1.41 -15.43 9.68
N TRP A 154 0.65 -15.34 10.77
CA TRP A 154 0.91 -14.43 11.90
C TRP A 154 2.28 -14.64 12.56
N GLY A 155 2.78 -15.87 12.60
CA GLY A 155 4.12 -16.17 13.15
C GLY A 155 5.26 -15.59 12.30
N ALA A 156 5.12 -15.61 10.97
CA ALA A 156 6.09 -15.02 10.05
C ALA A 156 6.04 -13.47 10.13
N ALA A 157 4.85 -12.90 10.19
CA ALA A 157 4.64 -11.46 10.40
C ALA A 157 5.31 -10.99 11.70
N GLU A 158 5.10 -11.69 12.82
CA GLU A 158 5.76 -11.42 14.11
C GLU A 158 7.30 -11.47 13.99
N GLY A 159 7.83 -12.46 13.24
CA GLY A 159 9.27 -12.61 13.01
C GLY A 159 9.89 -11.40 12.32
N ASP A 160 9.25 -10.87 11.29
CA ASP A 160 9.73 -9.68 10.59
C ASP A 160 9.55 -8.41 11.42
N LEU A 161 8.43 -8.24 12.11
CA LEU A 161 8.22 -7.11 13.03
C LEU A 161 9.27 -7.08 14.14
N ARG A 162 9.63 -8.23 14.73
CA ARG A 162 10.74 -8.32 15.71
C ARG A 162 12.07 -7.84 15.14
N LYS A 163 12.36 -8.19 13.88
CA LYS A 163 13.59 -7.73 13.20
C LYS A 163 13.56 -6.23 12.95
N ILE A 164 12.44 -5.65 12.55
CA ILE A 164 12.27 -4.21 12.43
C ILE A 164 12.54 -3.54 13.78
N LEU A 165 11.88 -4.02 14.85
CA LEU A 165 11.99 -3.44 16.18
C LEU A 165 13.37 -3.67 16.85
N ALA A 166 14.13 -4.67 16.41
CA ALA A 166 15.51 -4.86 16.84
C ALA A 166 16.47 -3.79 16.30
N HIS A 167 16.18 -3.23 15.11
CA HIS A 167 16.95 -2.16 14.52
C HIS A 167 16.43 -0.78 14.92
N ASN A 168 15.12 -0.63 15.04
CA ASN A 168 14.44 0.61 15.38
C ASN A 168 13.43 0.34 16.51
N ALA A 169 13.96 0.31 17.74
CA ALA A 169 13.15 -0.02 18.91
C ALA A 169 11.98 0.95 19.12
N ASP A 170 12.09 2.20 18.66
CA ASP A 170 11.08 3.24 18.83
C ASP A 170 10.10 3.37 17.67
N ALA A 171 10.18 2.46 16.66
CA ALA A 171 9.27 2.45 15.54
C ALA A 171 7.82 2.24 16.00
N TYR A 172 7.03 3.31 15.96
CA TYR A 172 5.67 3.33 16.50
C TYR A 172 4.71 2.41 15.73
N LEU A 173 4.63 2.57 14.39
CA LEU A 173 3.72 1.78 13.56
C LEU A 173 4.00 0.27 13.59
N PRO A 174 5.26 -0.19 13.50
CA PRO A 174 5.57 -1.61 13.69
C PRO A 174 5.14 -2.16 15.06
N ARG A 175 5.18 -1.35 16.13
CA ARG A 175 4.66 -1.79 17.45
C ARG A 175 3.13 -1.90 17.46
N VAL A 176 2.41 -0.95 16.84
CA VAL A 176 0.96 -1.07 16.68
C VAL A 176 0.62 -2.34 15.90
N LYS A 177 1.32 -2.56 14.79
CA LYS A 177 1.16 -3.76 13.97
C LYS A 177 1.48 -5.06 14.73
N MET A 178 2.49 -5.04 15.60
CA MET A 178 2.79 -6.17 16.50
C MET A 178 1.61 -6.49 17.44
N ALA A 179 0.93 -5.48 17.96
CA ALA A 179 -0.24 -5.70 18.80
C ALA A 179 -1.41 -6.33 18.01
N GLU A 180 -1.62 -5.92 16.75
CA GLU A 180 -2.62 -6.55 15.87
C GLU A 180 -2.28 -8.02 15.60
N VAL A 181 -1.00 -8.33 15.36
CA VAL A 181 -0.54 -9.72 15.21
C VAL A 181 -0.76 -10.53 16.48
N TYR A 182 -0.48 -9.98 17.67
CA TYR A 182 -0.77 -10.65 18.94
C TYR A 182 -2.25 -10.94 19.11
N GLU A 183 -3.12 -9.99 18.74
CA GLU A 183 -4.56 -10.20 18.75
C GLU A 183 -4.96 -11.40 17.87
N LYS A 184 -4.45 -11.46 16.63
CA LYS A 184 -4.74 -12.54 15.68
C LYS A 184 -4.21 -13.90 16.15
N GLN A 185 -3.17 -13.92 16.98
CA GLN A 185 -2.65 -15.12 17.64
C GLN A 185 -3.43 -15.47 18.91
N GLY A 186 -4.45 -14.70 19.31
CA GLY A 186 -5.20 -14.90 20.56
C GLY A 186 -4.51 -14.39 21.82
N ARG A 187 -3.40 -13.68 21.67
CA ARG A 187 -2.60 -13.08 22.78
C ARG A 187 -3.13 -11.72 23.19
N LEU A 188 -4.43 -11.68 23.54
CA LEU A 188 -5.20 -10.44 23.73
C LEU A 188 -4.63 -9.54 24.84
N VAL A 189 -4.14 -10.14 25.93
CA VAL A 189 -3.59 -9.39 27.07
C VAL A 189 -2.28 -8.68 26.68
N GLU A 190 -1.46 -9.34 25.85
CA GLU A 190 -0.18 -8.76 25.39
C GLU A 190 -0.44 -7.64 24.38
N ALA A 191 -1.42 -7.83 23.47
CA ALA A 191 -1.87 -6.81 22.54
C ALA A 191 -2.34 -5.55 23.29
N GLU A 192 -3.24 -5.70 24.27
CA GLU A 192 -3.80 -4.57 25.03
C GLU A 192 -2.72 -3.84 25.85
N LYS A 193 -1.81 -4.58 26.48
CA LYS A 193 -0.69 -4.00 27.22
C LYS A 193 0.22 -3.16 26.31
N LEU A 194 0.56 -3.69 25.14
CA LEU A 194 1.42 -2.99 24.18
C LEU A 194 0.76 -1.71 23.68
N LEU A 195 -0.53 -1.75 23.32
CA LEU A 195 -1.28 -0.58 22.86
C LEU A 195 -1.45 0.47 23.96
N SER A 196 -1.75 0.03 25.19
CA SER A 196 -1.84 0.94 26.35
C SER A 196 -0.51 1.64 26.62
N TYR A 197 0.59 0.90 26.58
CA TYR A 197 1.93 1.49 26.69
C TYR A 197 2.20 2.53 25.60
N LEU A 198 1.86 2.22 24.32
CA LEU A 198 2.05 3.18 23.23
C LEU A 198 1.23 4.46 23.40
N ILE A 199 0.01 4.34 23.89
CA ILE A 199 -0.87 5.47 24.19
C ILE A 199 -0.28 6.34 25.31
N GLU A 200 0.28 5.74 26.34
CA GLU A 200 0.95 6.47 27.44
C GLU A 200 2.19 7.22 26.95
N GLN A 201 3.00 6.58 26.10
CA GLN A 201 4.22 7.19 25.56
C GLN A 201 3.94 8.29 24.53
N GLN A 202 2.94 8.11 23.68
CA GLN A 202 2.62 9.01 22.59
C GLN A 202 1.10 9.26 22.47
N PRO A 203 0.52 9.99 23.45
CA PRO A 203 -0.93 10.14 23.53
C PRO A 203 -1.56 10.95 22.39
N ALA A 204 -0.77 11.60 21.54
CA ALA A 204 -1.27 12.32 20.37
C ALA A 204 -1.46 11.41 19.13
N MET A 205 -0.97 10.18 19.19
CA MET A 205 -0.93 9.29 18.01
C MET A 205 -2.18 8.40 17.96
N ALA A 206 -3.08 8.68 17.01
CA ALA A 206 -4.34 7.95 16.81
C ALA A 206 -4.22 6.43 16.55
N PRO A 207 -3.20 5.89 15.82
CA PRO A 207 -3.17 4.47 15.45
C PRO A 207 -3.27 3.49 16.63
N ALA A 208 -2.62 3.77 17.78
CA ALA A 208 -2.72 2.85 18.93
C ALA A 208 -4.11 2.87 19.58
N TYR A 209 -4.76 4.03 19.64
CA TYR A 209 -6.15 4.11 20.11
C TYR A 209 -7.09 3.34 19.18
N ARG A 210 -6.95 3.51 17.84
CA ARG A 210 -7.76 2.78 16.85
C ARG A 210 -7.59 1.27 17.00
N ALA A 211 -6.35 0.80 17.07
CA ALA A 211 -6.06 -0.61 17.27
C ALA A 211 -6.64 -1.14 18.59
N ARG A 212 -6.50 -0.37 19.70
CA ARG A 212 -7.07 -0.78 20.99
C ARG A 212 -8.59 -0.76 20.98
N ALA A 213 -9.22 0.23 20.37
CA ALA A 213 -10.66 0.26 20.23
C ALA A 213 -11.20 -0.96 19.46
N ARG A 214 -10.57 -1.35 18.34
CA ARG A 214 -10.93 -2.58 17.58
C ARG A 214 -10.75 -3.85 18.42
N LEU A 215 -9.64 -3.97 19.15
CA LEU A 215 -9.39 -5.07 20.07
C LEU A 215 -10.50 -5.15 21.16
N LEU A 216 -10.84 -4.02 21.78
CA LEU A 216 -11.87 -3.92 22.81
C LEU A 216 -13.28 -4.23 22.29
N MET A 217 -13.57 -3.83 21.04
CA MET A 217 -14.82 -4.19 20.36
C MET A 217 -14.98 -5.72 20.25
N ARG A 218 -13.95 -6.42 19.81
CA ARG A 218 -13.96 -7.89 19.67
C ARG A 218 -14.02 -8.61 21.02
N GLN A 219 -13.56 -7.97 22.10
CA GLN A 219 -13.73 -8.44 23.46
C GLN A 219 -15.12 -8.11 24.07
N GLY A 220 -16.00 -7.44 23.35
CA GLY A 220 -17.31 -6.98 23.84
C GLY A 220 -17.21 -5.79 24.80
N ARG A 221 -16.04 -5.17 24.95
CA ARG A 221 -15.80 -4.02 25.86
C ARG A 221 -16.10 -2.69 25.15
N LYS A 222 -17.36 -2.52 24.80
CA LYS A 222 -17.84 -1.41 23.95
C LYS A 222 -17.60 -0.03 24.57
N SER A 223 -17.81 0.09 25.89
CA SER A 223 -17.62 1.38 26.59
C SER A 223 -16.18 1.87 26.52
N ASP A 224 -15.23 0.95 26.68
CA ASP A 224 -13.79 1.26 26.63
C ASP A 224 -13.37 1.60 25.20
N ALA A 225 -13.87 0.84 24.21
CA ALA A 225 -13.65 1.13 22.79
C ALA A 225 -14.16 2.53 22.42
N LEU A 226 -15.37 2.89 22.86
CA LEU A 226 -15.96 4.21 22.62
C LEU A 226 -15.15 5.33 23.27
N ALA A 227 -14.58 5.09 24.47
CA ALA A 227 -13.71 6.06 25.14
C ALA A 227 -12.45 6.36 24.30
N ASP A 228 -11.82 5.33 23.74
CA ASP A 228 -10.65 5.50 22.87
C ASP A 228 -10.97 6.33 21.63
N VAL A 229 -12.06 6.02 20.91
CA VAL A 229 -12.44 6.78 19.72
C VAL A 229 -12.84 8.21 20.02
N ARG A 230 -13.55 8.44 21.12
CA ARG A 230 -13.87 9.81 21.58
C ARG A 230 -12.64 10.61 21.88
N GLU A 231 -11.61 9.99 22.46
CA GLU A 231 -10.34 10.66 22.74
C GLU A 231 -9.60 11.05 21.47
N ILE A 232 -9.60 10.19 20.43
CA ILE A 232 -9.03 10.56 19.12
C ILE A 232 -9.77 11.78 18.57
N ILE A 233 -11.10 11.71 18.46
CA ILE A 233 -11.93 12.79 17.91
C ILE A 233 -11.73 14.11 18.69
N ARG A 234 -11.70 14.04 20.01
CA ARG A 234 -11.43 15.21 20.85
C ARG A 234 -10.07 15.87 20.54
N ARG A 235 -9.05 15.05 20.27
CA ARG A 235 -7.69 15.53 19.94
C ARG A 235 -7.56 16.05 18.52
N SER A 236 -8.31 15.49 17.58
CA SER A 236 -8.30 15.91 16.17
C SER A 236 -8.96 17.29 15.96
N GLY A 237 -9.79 17.75 16.90
CA GLY A 237 -10.51 19.04 16.80
C GLY A 237 -11.37 19.10 15.53
N ASP A 238 -11.10 20.06 14.65
CA ASP A 238 -11.85 20.27 13.41
C ASP A 238 -11.36 19.35 12.25
N ARG A 239 -10.32 18.56 12.47
CA ARG A 239 -9.70 17.69 11.44
C ARG A 239 -9.85 16.21 11.79
N VAL A 240 -11.10 15.79 11.97
CA VAL A 240 -11.41 14.37 12.20
C VAL A 240 -11.46 13.65 10.87
N ASP A 241 -10.66 12.59 10.71
CA ASP A 241 -10.66 11.78 9.51
C ASP A 241 -11.92 10.88 9.44
N ALA A 242 -12.26 10.44 8.24
CA ALA A 242 -13.41 9.55 8.02
C ALA A 242 -13.32 8.24 8.83
N GLU A 243 -12.10 7.74 9.05
CA GLU A 243 -11.86 6.49 9.78
C GLU A 243 -12.33 6.54 11.23
N GLU A 244 -12.18 7.67 11.94
CA GLU A 244 -12.64 7.84 13.31
C GLU A 244 -14.18 7.81 13.41
N TYR A 245 -14.85 8.46 12.47
CA TYR A 245 -16.31 8.41 12.40
C TYR A 245 -16.82 7.01 12.08
N LEU A 246 -16.19 6.31 11.13
CA LEU A 246 -16.53 4.93 10.78
C LEU A 246 -16.36 4.01 11.99
N LEU A 247 -15.21 4.06 12.67
CA LEU A 247 -14.95 3.24 13.85
C LEU A 247 -15.96 3.53 14.98
N ARG A 248 -16.35 4.79 15.19
CA ARG A 248 -17.39 5.12 16.18
C ARG A 248 -18.78 4.64 15.77
N ALA A 249 -19.10 4.72 14.49
CA ALA A 249 -20.35 4.17 13.95
C ALA A 249 -20.42 2.65 14.14
N GLU A 250 -19.32 1.93 13.91
CA GLU A 250 -19.23 0.48 14.16
C GLU A 250 -19.53 0.17 15.63
N ILE A 251 -18.98 0.94 16.57
CA ILE A 251 -19.27 0.77 17.99
C ILE A 251 -20.74 1.03 18.27
N TRP A 252 -21.35 2.10 17.76
CA TRP A 252 -22.78 2.40 17.94
C TRP A 252 -23.66 1.28 17.40
N LEU A 253 -23.33 0.73 16.21
CA LEU A 253 -24.06 -0.42 15.65
C LEU A 253 -23.98 -1.66 16.56
N LEU A 254 -22.85 -1.88 17.26
CA LEU A 254 -22.73 -2.96 18.23
C LEU A 254 -23.62 -2.77 19.46
N TYR A 255 -23.87 -1.53 19.87
CA TYR A 255 -24.82 -1.18 20.94
C TYR A 255 -26.27 -1.26 20.48
N GLY A 256 -26.57 -1.24 19.17
CA GLY A 256 -27.90 -1.08 18.62
C GLY A 256 -28.35 0.37 18.55
N GLU A 257 -27.44 1.33 18.69
CA GLU A 257 -27.70 2.78 18.62
C GLU A 257 -27.63 3.23 17.16
N GLU A 258 -28.66 2.87 16.37
CA GLU A 258 -28.68 3.07 14.92
C GLU A 258 -28.63 4.55 14.52
N LYS A 259 -29.30 5.42 15.30
CA LYS A 259 -29.36 6.85 15.01
C LYS A 259 -27.96 7.50 15.12
N GLU A 260 -27.23 7.20 16.18
CA GLU A 260 -25.88 7.68 16.43
C GLU A 260 -24.91 7.13 15.37
N ALA A 261 -25.11 5.87 14.98
CA ALA A 261 -24.34 5.25 13.90
C ALA A 261 -24.58 5.93 12.55
N GLU A 262 -25.84 6.20 12.16
CA GLU A 262 -26.15 6.89 10.91
C GLU A 262 -25.59 8.32 10.87
N ASP A 263 -25.63 9.04 12.00
CA ASP A 263 -25.01 10.35 12.10
C ASP A 263 -23.49 10.30 11.86
N ASP A 264 -22.81 9.30 12.42
CA ASP A 264 -21.37 9.14 12.22
C ASP A 264 -21.04 8.63 10.81
N LEU A 265 -21.82 7.74 10.21
CA LEU A 265 -21.64 7.32 8.82
C LEU A 265 -21.82 8.48 7.84
N ARG A 266 -22.77 9.38 8.11
CA ARG A 266 -22.92 10.61 7.32
C ARG A 266 -21.69 11.50 7.45
N ARG A 267 -21.18 11.73 8.67
CA ARG A 267 -19.95 12.51 8.90
C ARG A 267 -18.73 11.88 8.23
N ALA A 268 -18.63 10.53 8.27
CA ALA A 268 -17.58 9.81 7.57
C ALA A 268 -17.64 10.06 6.05
N THR A 269 -18.83 10.07 5.47
CA THR A 269 -19.04 10.38 4.05
C THR A 269 -18.66 11.83 3.73
N GLU A 270 -19.06 12.78 4.58
CA GLU A 270 -18.67 14.20 4.47
C GLU A 270 -17.14 14.38 4.58
N ALA A 271 -16.46 13.54 5.37
CA ALA A 271 -15.00 13.49 5.51
C ALA A 271 -14.31 12.64 4.41
N GLY A 272 -15.04 12.16 3.39
CA GLY A 272 -14.47 11.50 2.21
C GLY A 272 -14.56 9.97 2.16
N ALA A 273 -15.30 9.32 3.10
CA ALA A 273 -15.54 7.88 3.01
C ALA A 273 -16.40 7.53 1.79
N THR A 274 -15.97 6.52 1.04
CA THR A 274 -16.75 6.03 -0.12
C THR A 274 -17.92 5.13 0.34
N PRO A 275 -18.99 4.99 -0.49
CA PRO A 275 -20.10 4.09 -0.17
C PRO A 275 -19.67 2.63 0.07
N ALA A 276 -18.62 2.17 -0.62
CA ALA A 276 -18.06 0.84 -0.44
C ALA A 276 -17.50 0.65 0.98
N VAL A 277 -16.75 1.63 1.48
CA VAL A 277 -16.18 1.61 2.84
C VAL A 277 -17.27 1.64 3.91
N VAL A 278 -18.31 2.45 3.72
CA VAL A 278 -19.48 2.48 4.62
C VAL A 278 -20.19 1.12 4.67
N THR A 279 -20.34 0.47 3.51
CA THR A 279 -20.96 -0.88 3.44
C THR A 279 -20.10 -1.91 4.15
N GLN A 280 -18.77 -1.85 3.97
CA GLN A 280 -17.83 -2.74 4.63
C GLN A 280 -17.89 -2.60 6.15
N ALA A 281 -17.94 -1.38 6.70
CA ALA A 281 -18.06 -1.14 8.14
C ALA A 281 -19.30 -1.83 8.73
N ARG A 282 -20.44 -1.76 8.04
CA ARG A 282 -21.67 -2.47 8.47
C ARG A 282 -21.51 -3.99 8.47
N GLU A 283 -20.81 -4.54 7.49
CA GLU A 283 -20.57 -5.97 7.40
C GLU A 283 -19.62 -6.47 8.49
N GLU A 284 -18.57 -5.74 8.80
CA GLU A 284 -17.64 -6.05 9.90
C GLU A 284 -18.37 -6.13 11.24
N VAL A 285 -19.30 -5.20 11.51
CA VAL A 285 -20.13 -5.25 12.73
C VAL A 285 -20.99 -6.51 12.78
N ARG A 286 -21.59 -6.95 11.66
CA ARG A 286 -22.36 -8.19 11.62
C ARG A 286 -21.50 -9.39 11.99
N GLN A 287 -20.28 -9.47 11.45
CA GLN A 287 -19.34 -10.55 11.75
C GLN A 287 -18.93 -10.54 13.23
N ILE A 288 -18.64 -9.36 13.80
CA ILE A 288 -18.33 -9.23 15.23
C ILE A 288 -19.52 -9.68 16.09
N LYS A 289 -20.76 -9.26 15.77
CA LYS A 289 -21.96 -9.69 16.50
C LYS A 289 -22.14 -11.21 16.50
N GLN A 290 -21.80 -11.88 15.41
CA GLN A 290 -21.87 -13.35 15.29
C GLN A 290 -20.77 -14.08 16.08
N SER A 291 -19.64 -13.43 16.31
CA SER A 291 -18.47 -14.01 17.01
C SER A 291 -18.49 -13.75 18.52
N LEU A 292 -19.35 -12.85 19.00
CA LEU A 292 -19.51 -12.60 20.43
C LEU A 292 -20.37 -13.69 21.07
N PRO A 293 -19.99 -14.20 22.26
CA PRO A 293 -20.70 -15.25 22.98
C PRO A 293 -22.10 -14.82 23.44
#